data_5267f3296cc38c56a59fb09f7cd95070
#
_entry.id   5267f3296cc38c56a59fb09f7cd95070
#
_cell.length_a   1.000
_cell.length_b   1.000
_cell.length_c   1.000
_cell.angle_alpha   90.00
_cell.angle_beta   90.00
_cell.angle_gamma   90.00
#
_symmetry.space_group_name_H-M   'P 1'
#
loop_
_entity.id
_entity.type
_entity.pdbx_description
1 polymer ?
#
loop_
_entity_poly.entity_id
_entity_poly.type
_entity_poly.pdbx_seq_one_letter_code
_entity_poly.pdbx_strand_id
1 'polypeptide(L)'
;MSVLDRLAHFQNRRDEVPNRELARDLAAKKDRAGIREIAEHLWDKNTNIAADCIKALYEVGYIDPALIDGYVEDFVKLLKSPNNRLVWGGMIALAEAARANPDAVYQRLAEIKKAMDAGSVITVDSAVKALALTASAKAEYNAAIFPTLLKHLQTCRPKDVAQHSEKTLPAVTAANKAKFIAALEKRMEDLSGSALARVKKVIKQAALR
;
A
#
# COMPACT_ATOMS: atom_id res chain seq x y z
N MET A 1 -25.51 4.53 -17.89
CA MET A 1 -24.40 3.80 -18.55
C MET A 1 -23.49 3.30 -17.43
N SER A 2 -23.21 2.02 -17.41
CA SER A 2 -22.35 1.41 -16.38
C SER A 2 -20.92 1.97 -16.46
N VAL A 3 -20.29 2.22 -15.32
CA VAL A 3 -18.87 2.63 -15.31
C VAL A 3 -17.96 1.46 -15.70
N LEU A 4 -18.44 0.23 -15.60
CA LEU A 4 -17.71 -0.99 -15.98
C LEU A 4 -17.37 -1.00 -17.48
N ASP A 5 -18.23 -0.45 -18.34
CA ASP A 5 -17.99 -0.38 -19.79
C ASP A 5 -16.69 0.37 -20.13
N ARG A 6 -16.16 1.12 -19.17
CA ARG A 6 -14.93 1.91 -19.28
C ARG A 6 -13.68 1.17 -18.81
N LEU A 7 -13.81 0.00 -18.19
CA LEU A 7 -12.66 -0.83 -17.79
C LEU A 7 -11.94 -1.40 -19.02
N ALA A 8 -10.64 -1.64 -18.90
CA ALA A 8 -9.80 -2.16 -19.98
C ALA A 8 -10.34 -3.47 -20.57
N HIS A 9 -10.86 -4.36 -19.73
CA HIS A 9 -11.50 -5.61 -20.15
C HIS A 9 -12.64 -5.39 -21.14
N PHE A 10 -13.59 -4.51 -20.82
CA PHE A 10 -14.76 -4.26 -21.69
C PHE A 10 -14.41 -3.46 -22.94
N GLN A 11 -13.27 -2.74 -22.93
CA GLN A 11 -12.73 -2.06 -24.11
C GLN A 11 -11.81 -2.96 -24.95
N ASN A 12 -11.73 -4.26 -24.61
CA ASN A 12 -10.84 -5.23 -25.26
C ASN A 12 -9.37 -4.76 -25.30
N ARG A 13 -8.91 -4.08 -24.23
CA ARG A 13 -7.53 -3.58 -24.08
C ARG A 13 -6.78 -4.40 -23.04
N ARG A 14 -5.46 -4.53 -23.24
CA ARG A 14 -4.55 -5.24 -22.30
C ARG A 14 -3.70 -4.30 -21.46
N ASP A 15 -3.70 -3.02 -21.78
CA ASP A 15 -3.03 -2.00 -20.98
C ASP A 15 -3.97 -1.42 -19.92
N GLU A 16 -3.37 -0.76 -18.91
CA GLU A 16 -4.11 -0.22 -17.76
C GLU A 16 -4.58 1.24 -17.95
N VAL A 17 -4.41 1.82 -19.15
CA VAL A 17 -4.79 3.22 -19.41
C VAL A 17 -6.27 3.46 -19.16
N PRO A 18 -7.22 2.64 -19.67
CA PRO A 18 -8.64 2.87 -19.41
C PRO A 18 -8.99 2.90 -17.91
N ASN A 19 -8.41 2.00 -17.11
CA ASN A 19 -8.65 1.92 -15.68
C ASN A 19 -8.15 3.18 -14.95
N ARG A 20 -7.02 3.74 -15.38
CA ARG A 20 -6.47 5.00 -14.82
C ARG A 20 -7.29 6.22 -15.23
N GLU A 21 -7.77 6.27 -16.47
CA GLU A 21 -8.63 7.36 -16.94
C GLU A 21 -9.98 7.34 -16.22
N LEU A 22 -10.58 6.15 -16.07
CA LEU A 22 -11.80 5.97 -15.29
C LEU A 22 -11.60 6.44 -13.84
N ALA A 23 -10.51 6.04 -13.20
CA ALA A 23 -10.20 6.43 -11.83
C ALA A 23 -10.07 7.95 -11.66
N ARG A 24 -9.41 8.63 -12.61
CA ARG A 24 -9.30 10.11 -12.61
C ARG A 24 -10.66 10.78 -12.69
N ASP A 25 -11.53 10.30 -13.57
CA ASP A 25 -12.88 10.85 -13.74
C ASP A 25 -13.74 10.63 -12.50
N LEU A 26 -13.70 9.41 -11.93
CA LEU A 26 -14.44 9.08 -10.71
C LEU A 26 -13.99 9.95 -9.52
N ALA A 27 -12.69 10.13 -9.37
CA ALA A 27 -12.13 10.95 -8.30
C ALA A 27 -12.46 12.44 -8.52
N ALA A 28 -12.30 12.96 -9.73
CA ALA A 28 -12.60 14.37 -10.05
C ALA A 28 -14.07 14.72 -9.79
N LYS A 29 -14.99 13.80 -10.10
CA LYS A 29 -16.44 13.97 -9.90
C LYS A 29 -16.89 13.57 -8.51
N LYS A 30 -16.03 12.96 -7.69
CA LYS A 30 -16.37 12.29 -6.43
C LYS A 30 -17.54 11.32 -6.58
N ASP A 31 -17.54 10.56 -7.68
CA ASP A 31 -18.62 9.66 -8.06
C ASP A 31 -18.61 8.39 -7.18
N ARG A 32 -19.19 8.53 -5.98
CA ARG A 32 -19.31 7.41 -5.02
C ARG A 32 -20.18 6.27 -5.55
N ALA A 33 -21.13 6.53 -6.44
CA ALA A 33 -21.98 5.50 -7.02
C ALA A 33 -21.18 4.63 -8.00
N GLY A 34 -20.41 5.24 -8.90
CA GLY A 34 -19.52 4.52 -9.80
C GLY A 34 -18.41 3.76 -9.06
N ILE A 35 -17.84 4.34 -8.00
CA ILE A 35 -16.84 3.66 -7.16
C ILE A 35 -17.44 2.43 -6.49
N ARG A 36 -18.68 2.52 -6.00
CA ARG A 36 -19.40 1.38 -5.41
C ARG A 36 -19.65 0.29 -6.44
N GLU A 37 -20.12 0.65 -7.64
CA GLU A 37 -20.31 -0.30 -8.73
C GLU A 37 -19.03 -1.08 -9.03
N ILE A 38 -17.88 -0.42 -9.09
CA ILE A 38 -16.58 -1.09 -9.26
C ILE A 38 -16.25 -2.00 -8.07
N ALA A 39 -16.49 -1.56 -6.83
CA ALA A 39 -16.19 -2.34 -5.64
C ALA A 39 -17.02 -3.63 -5.55
N GLU A 40 -18.29 -3.60 -5.96
CA GLU A 40 -19.16 -4.78 -6.05
C GLU A 40 -18.63 -5.84 -7.01
N HIS A 41 -17.85 -5.44 -8.04
CA HIS A 41 -17.26 -6.34 -9.03
C HIS A 41 -15.84 -6.83 -8.67
N LEU A 42 -15.35 -6.54 -7.46
CA LEU A 42 -14.10 -7.15 -6.95
C LEU A 42 -14.19 -8.68 -6.85
N TRP A 43 -15.42 -9.22 -6.80
CA TRP A 43 -15.71 -10.64 -6.65
C TRP A 43 -16.25 -11.26 -7.95
N ASP A 44 -16.05 -10.60 -9.08
CA ASP A 44 -16.48 -11.10 -10.38
C ASP A 44 -15.81 -12.45 -10.68
N LYS A 45 -16.59 -13.38 -11.25
CA LYS A 45 -16.09 -14.70 -11.67
C LYS A 45 -15.00 -14.59 -12.74
N ASN A 46 -15.08 -13.55 -13.58
CA ASN A 46 -14.01 -13.20 -14.50
C ASN A 46 -12.91 -12.44 -13.75
N THR A 47 -11.81 -13.12 -13.50
CA THR A 47 -10.67 -12.56 -12.75
C THR A 47 -10.03 -11.36 -13.43
N ASN A 48 -10.20 -11.14 -14.73
CA ASN A 48 -9.72 -9.95 -15.41
C ASN A 48 -10.58 -8.74 -15.05
N ILE A 49 -11.91 -8.90 -14.95
CA ILE A 49 -12.81 -7.82 -14.48
C ILE A 49 -12.45 -7.46 -13.04
N ALA A 50 -12.37 -8.45 -12.15
CA ALA A 50 -11.98 -8.21 -10.76
C ALA A 50 -10.61 -7.51 -10.65
N ALA A 51 -9.63 -7.88 -11.50
CA ALA A 51 -8.31 -7.25 -11.53
C ALA A 51 -8.35 -5.81 -12.05
N ASP A 52 -9.18 -5.49 -13.02
CA ASP A 52 -9.38 -4.13 -13.50
C ASP A 52 -10.11 -3.27 -12.46
N CYS A 53 -11.09 -3.85 -11.77
CA CYS A 53 -11.81 -3.18 -10.68
C CYS A 53 -10.86 -2.77 -9.54
N ILE A 54 -10.05 -3.70 -9.02
CA ILE A 54 -9.09 -3.34 -7.97
C ILE A 54 -8.04 -2.34 -8.47
N LYS A 55 -7.64 -2.43 -9.75
CA LYS A 55 -6.78 -1.43 -10.38
C LYS A 55 -7.41 -0.03 -10.33
N ALA A 56 -8.66 0.10 -10.79
CA ALA A 56 -9.36 1.38 -10.77
C ALA A 56 -9.50 1.93 -9.34
N LEU A 57 -9.85 1.09 -8.35
CA LEU A 57 -10.02 1.52 -6.95
C LEU A 57 -8.72 2.05 -6.34
N TYR A 58 -7.58 1.36 -6.49
CA TYR A 58 -6.36 1.92 -5.91
C TYR A 58 -5.84 3.14 -6.67
N GLU A 59 -6.12 3.28 -7.97
CA GLU A 59 -5.83 4.51 -8.71
C GLU A 59 -6.70 5.69 -8.22
N VAL A 60 -7.98 5.46 -7.87
CA VAL A 60 -8.80 6.44 -7.16
C VAL A 60 -8.15 6.81 -5.83
N GLY A 61 -7.66 5.82 -5.07
CA GLY A 61 -7.00 6.02 -3.78
C GLY A 61 -5.72 6.85 -3.87
N TYR A 62 -4.96 6.76 -4.96
CA TYR A 62 -3.80 7.64 -5.19
C TYR A 62 -4.20 9.11 -5.29
N ILE A 63 -5.40 9.40 -5.82
CA ILE A 63 -5.91 10.76 -6.03
C ILE A 63 -6.62 11.26 -4.77
N ASP A 64 -7.63 10.52 -4.31
CA ASP A 64 -8.43 10.84 -3.13
C ASP A 64 -8.72 9.58 -2.30
N PRO A 65 -7.90 9.31 -1.26
CA PRO A 65 -8.05 8.10 -0.44
C PRO A 65 -9.39 8.03 0.32
N ALA A 66 -10.04 9.16 0.60
CA ALA A 66 -11.34 9.20 1.28
C ALA A 66 -12.50 8.67 0.43
N LEU A 67 -12.26 8.41 -0.87
CA LEU A 67 -13.25 7.79 -1.74
C LEU A 67 -13.24 6.26 -1.65
N ILE A 68 -12.16 5.67 -1.12
CA ILE A 68 -12.00 4.22 -1.02
C ILE A 68 -11.83 3.70 0.42
N ASP A 69 -11.79 4.57 1.41
CA ASP A 69 -11.54 4.22 2.81
C ASP A 69 -12.64 3.36 3.45
N GLY A 70 -13.86 3.41 2.91
CA GLY A 70 -14.98 2.56 3.32
C GLY A 70 -14.89 1.10 2.85
N TYR A 71 -13.93 0.75 1.97
CA TYR A 71 -13.79 -0.60 1.41
C TYR A 71 -12.62 -1.40 2.00
N VAL A 72 -12.09 -0.98 3.16
CA VAL A 72 -10.97 -1.68 3.85
C VAL A 72 -11.26 -3.16 4.03
N GLU A 73 -12.48 -3.54 4.43
CA GLU A 73 -12.86 -4.94 4.63
C GLU A 73 -12.77 -5.76 3.34
N ASP A 74 -13.18 -5.18 2.22
CA ASP A 74 -13.10 -5.86 0.92
C ASP A 74 -11.64 -6.02 0.49
N PHE A 75 -10.81 -5.00 0.67
CA PHE A 75 -9.39 -5.08 0.37
C PHE A 75 -8.68 -6.15 1.22
N VAL A 76 -9.02 -6.27 2.50
CA VAL A 76 -8.49 -7.33 3.39
C VAL A 76 -8.92 -8.72 2.94
N LYS A 77 -10.16 -8.90 2.49
CA LYS A 77 -10.62 -10.19 1.92
C LYS A 77 -9.81 -10.56 0.68
N LEU A 78 -9.45 -9.60 -0.18
CA LEU A 78 -8.61 -9.84 -1.37
C LEU A 78 -7.22 -10.38 -1.04
N LEU A 79 -6.68 -10.10 0.17
CA LEU A 79 -5.39 -10.66 0.61
C LEU A 79 -5.38 -12.18 0.72
N LYS A 80 -6.55 -12.82 0.76
CA LYS A 80 -6.72 -14.28 0.81
C LYS A 80 -6.97 -14.89 -0.56
N SER A 81 -6.98 -14.10 -1.62
CA SER A 81 -7.25 -14.58 -2.98
C SER A 81 -6.12 -15.50 -3.49
N PRO A 82 -6.46 -16.57 -4.23
CA PRO A 82 -5.45 -17.33 -4.96
C PRO A 82 -4.85 -16.55 -6.14
N ASN A 83 -5.51 -15.48 -6.59
CA ASN A 83 -5.02 -14.61 -7.65
C ASN A 83 -4.09 -13.53 -7.07
N ASN A 84 -2.80 -13.64 -7.36
CA ASN A 84 -1.80 -12.71 -6.86
C ASN A 84 -2.03 -11.26 -7.28
N ARG A 85 -2.68 -11.00 -8.44
CA ARG A 85 -3.04 -9.63 -8.86
C ARG A 85 -4.04 -8.99 -7.91
N LEU A 86 -4.99 -9.77 -7.39
CA LEU A 86 -5.96 -9.29 -6.40
C LEU A 86 -5.30 -9.08 -5.04
N VAL A 87 -4.36 -9.95 -4.64
CA VAL A 87 -3.61 -9.81 -3.37
C VAL A 87 -2.82 -8.52 -3.34
N TRP A 88 -1.94 -8.29 -4.33
CA TRP A 88 -1.13 -7.07 -4.31
C TRP A 88 -1.97 -5.81 -4.62
N GLY A 89 -3.04 -5.92 -5.44
CA GLY A 89 -3.97 -4.81 -5.67
C GLY A 89 -4.70 -4.40 -4.38
N GLY A 90 -5.21 -5.37 -3.62
CA GLY A 90 -5.83 -5.13 -2.30
C GLY A 90 -4.85 -4.49 -1.32
N MET A 91 -3.58 -4.93 -1.30
CA MET A 91 -2.57 -4.35 -0.43
C MET A 91 -2.21 -2.91 -0.82
N ILE A 92 -2.17 -2.58 -2.12
CA ILE A 92 -1.99 -1.19 -2.58
C ILE A 92 -3.17 -0.33 -2.12
N ALA A 93 -4.41 -0.82 -2.32
CA ALA A 93 -5.61 -0.11 -1.90
C ALA A 93 -5.65 0.14 -0.39
N LEU A 94 -5.22 -0.84 0.43
CA LEU A 94 -5.07 -0.70 1.89
C LEU A 94 -4.04 0.38 2.25
N ALA A 95 -2.93 0.46 1.51
CA ALA A 95 -1.92 1.50 1.75
C ALA A 95 -2.47 2.91 1.45
N GLU A 96 -3.32 3.05 0.45
CA GLU A 96 -3.97 4.34 0.18
C GLU A 96 -5.08 4.63 1.20
N ALA A 97 -5.94 3.65 1.52
CA ALA A 97 -7.00 3.80 2.53
C ALA A 97 -6.43 4.20 3.90
N ALA A 98 -5.23 3.73 4.27
CA ALA A 98 -4.56 4.10 5.53
C ALA A 98 -4.28 5.60 5.67
N ARG A 99 -4.29 6.36 4.57
CA ARG A 99 -4.12 7.83 4.59
C ARG A 99 -5.37 8.56 5.07
N ALA A 100 -6.54 7.97 4.87
CA ALA A 100 -7.83 8.57 5.25
C ALA A 100 -8.45 7.87 6.47
N ASN A 101 -8.29 6.56 6.59
CA ASN A 101 -8.89 5.75 7.67
C ASN A 101 -7.88 4.78 8.27
N PRO A 102 -6.85 5.28 8.97
CA PRO A 102 -5.84 4.43 9.61
C PRO A 102 -6.43 3.50 10.67
N ASP A 103 -7.55 3.88 11.30
CA ASP A 103 -8.20 3.10 12.35
C ASP A 103 -8.76 1.78 11.80
N ALA A 104 -9.46 1.83 10.65
CA ALA A 104 -9.95 0.63 10.00
C ALA A 104 -8.81 -0.30 9.55
N VAL A 105 -7.72 0.27 9.02
CA VAL A 105 -6.54 -0.52 8.62
C VAL A 105 -5.83 -1.12 9.83
N TYR A 106 -5.74 -0.40 10.94
CA TYR A 106 -5.15 -0.90 12.19
C TYR A 106 -5.91 -2.11 12.75
N GLN A 107 -7.23 -2.12 12.69
CA GLN A 107 -8.06 -3.25 13.11
C GLN A 107 -7.76 -4.54 12.33
N ARG A 108 -7.13 -4.44 11.15
CA ARG A 108 -6.76 -5.56 10.27
C ARG A 108 -5.25 -5.82 10.23
N LEU A 109 -4.54 -5.36 11.25
CA LEU A 109 -3.09 -5.47 11.33
C LEU A 109 -2.56 -6.91 11.20
N ALA A 110 -3.27 -7.89 11.78
CA ALA A 110 -2.87 -9.29 11.75
C ALA A 110 -2.89 -9.87 10.32
N GLU A 111 -3.98 -9.58 9.58
CA GLU A 111 -4.15 -10.03 8.19
C GLU A 111 -3.12 -9.37 7.26
N ILE A 112 -2.85 -8.08 7.45
CA ILE A 112 -1.85 -7.34 6.66
C ILE A 112 -0.44 -7.92 6.91
N LYS A 113 -0.07 -8.16 8.17
CA LYS A 113 1.22 -8.78 8.51
C LYS A 113 1.34 -10.18 7.91
N LYS A 114 0.30 -11.00 8.04
CA LYS A 114 0.29 -12.35 7.44
C LYS A 114 0.46 -12.32 5.92
N ALA A 115 -0.22 -11.40 5.23
CA ALA A 115 -0.08 -11.23 3.78
C ALA A 115 1.29 -10.66 3.39
N MET A 116 1.90 -9.82 4.22
CA MET A 116 3.27 -9.34 4.03
C MET A 116 4.29 -10.49 4.10
N ASP A 117 4.17 -11.36 5.10
CA ASP A 117 5.12 -12.48 5.33
C ASP A 117 5.10 -13.51 4.18
N ALA A 118 3.96 -13.73 3.56
CA ALA A 118 3.77 -14.71 2.48
C ALA A 118 3.73 -14.08 1.07
N GLY A 119 3.83 -12.76 0.97
CA GLY A 119 3.47 -12.01 -0.22
C GLY A 119 4.57 -11.91 -1.29
N SER A 120 4.13 -11.54 -2.49
CA SER A 120 5.02 -11.13 -3.58
C SER A 120 5.76 -9.82 -3.24
N VAL A 121 6.78 -9.50 -4.03
CA VAL A 121 7.53 -8.23 -3.89
C VAL A 121 6.61 -7.01 -3.81
N ILE A 122 5.60 -6.94 -4.68
CA ILE A 122 4.65 -5.82 -4.71
C ILE A 122 3.79 -5.80 -3.45
N THR A 123 3.36 -6.99 -2.97
CA THR A 123 2.58 -7.12 -1.74
C THR A 123 3.38 -6.63 -0.54
N VAL A 124 4.64 -7.07 -0.39
CA VAL A 124 5.54 -6.65 0.69
C VAL A 124 5.78 -5.14 0.65
N ASP A 125 6.10 -4.61 -0.53
CA ASP A 125 6.36 -3.19 -0.74
C ASP A 125 5.17 -2.30 -0.35
N SER A 126 3.95 -2.73 -0.70
CA SER A 126 2.72 -2.02 -0.35
C SER A 126 2.33 -2.20 1.11
N ALA A 127 2.61 -3.37 1.71
CA ALA A 127 2.38 -3.62 3.12
C ALA A 127 3.28 -2.73 4.01
N VAL A 128 4.55 -2.55 3.66
CA VAL A 128 5.44 -1.61 4.36
C VAL A 128 4.85 -0.20 4.35
N LYS A 129 4.33 0.26 3.20
CA LYS A 129 3.67 1.56 3.09
C LYS A 129 2.41 1.64 3.95
N ALA A 130 1.52 0.63 3.86
CA ALA A 130 0.28 0.58 4.65
C ALA A 130 0.57 0.64 6.15
N LEU A 131 1.48 -0.21 6.62
CA LEU A 131 1.88 -0.26 8.01
C LEU A 131 2.51 1.05 8.49
N ALA A 132 3.38 1.66 7.69
CA ALA A 132 4.04 2.92 8.06
C ALA A 132 3.06 4.09 8.16
N LEU A 133 2.11 4.20 7.22
CA LEU A 133 1.07 5.23 7.23
C LEU A 133 0.11 5.03 8.42
N THR A 134 -0.29 3.79 8.69
CA THR A 134 -1.11 3.46 9.87
C THR A 134 -0.36 3.80 11.17
N ALA A 135 0.92 3.42 11.28
CA ALA A 135 1.75 3.71 12.45
C ALA A 135 1.95 5.21 12.70
N SER A 136 1.94 6.03 11.64
CA SER A 136 2.13 7.48 11.76
C SER A 136 0.90 8.21 12.32
N ALA A 137 -0.27 7.57 12.35
CA ALA A 137 -1.51 8.21 12.75
C ALA A 137 -1.66 8.40 14.27
N LYS A 138 -1.21 7.40 15.07
CA LYS A 138 -1.36 7.42 16.55
C LYS A 138 -0.16 6.76 17.22
N ALA A 139 0.20 7.25 18.42
CA ALA A 139 1.33 6.71 19.20
C ALA A 139 1.15 5.21 19.54
N GLU A 140 -0.07 4.79 19.87
CA GLU A 140 -0.39 3.38 20.15
C GLU A 140 -0.22 2.49 18.93
N TYR A 141 -0.60 2.98 17.73
CA TYR A 141 -0.39 2.26 16.48
C TYR A 141 1.09 2.15 16.14
N ASN A 142 1.83 3.23 16.38
CA ASN A 142 3.27 3.24 16.23
C ASN A 142 3.94 2.18 17.12
N ALA A 143 3.60 2.13 18.39
CA ALA A 143 4.14 1.16 19.33
C ALA A 143 3.88 -0.29 18.90
N ALA A 144 2.70 -0.58 18.34
CA ALA A 144 2.33 -1.92 17.89
C ALA A 144 2.93 -2.32 16.53
N ILE A 145 3.17 -1.36 15.64
CA ILE A 145 3.57 -1.62 14.24
C ILE A 145 5.07 -1.44 14.02
N PHE A 146 5.68 -0.42 14.62
CA PHE A 146 7.06 -0.05 14.35
C PHE A 146 8.07 -1.19 14.56
N PRO A 147 7.94 -2.07 15.58
CA PRO A 147 8.83 -3.22 15.73
C PRO A 147 8.82 -4.16 14.50
N THR A 148 7.66 -4.35 13.86
CA THR A 148 7.53 -5.14 12.63
C THR A 148 8.29 -4.49 11.46
N LEU A 149 8.12 -3.18 11.27
CA LEU A 149 8.81 -2.42 10.22
C LEU A 149 10.33 -2.44 10.44
N LEU A 150 10.78 -2.28 11.68
CA LEU A 150 12.18 -2.30 12.04
C LEU A 150 12.81 -3.67 11.75
N LYS A 151 12.16 -4.76 12.20
CA LYS A 151 12.59 -6.13 11.91
C LYS A 151 12.68 -6.38 10.42
N HIS A 152 11.67 -5.93 9.66
CA HIS A 152 11.67 -6.05 8.20
C HIS A 152 12.89 -5.37 7.56
N LEU A 153 13.20 -4.12 7.95
CA LEU A 153 14.38 -3.41 7.43
C LEU A 153 15.71 -4.11 7.75
N GLN A 154 15.78 -4.77 8.91
CA GLN A 154 16.97 -5.54 9.31
C GLN A 154 17.18 -6.81 8.48
N THR A 155 16.11 -7.39 7.90
CA THR A 155 16.13 -8.72 7.28
C THR A 155 15.75 -8.76 5.80
N CYS A 156 15.16 -7.69 5.26
CA CYS A 156 14.76 -7.63 3.85
C CYS A 156 15.98 -7.68 2.91
N ARG A 157 15.73 -8.00 1.64
CA ARG A 157 16.80 -8.08 0.64
C ARG A 157 17.53 -6.75 0.49
N PRO A 158 18.85 -6.74 0.28
CA PRO A 158 19.61 -5.49 0.11
C PRO A 158 18.99 -4.50 -0.88
N LYS A 159 18.53 -4.99 -2.03
CA LYS A 159 17.90 -4.15 -3.07
C LYS A 159 16.61 -3.44 -2.63
N ASP A 160 15.94 -3.93 -1.58
CA ASP A 160 14.67 -3.37 -1.10
C ASP A 160 14.88 -2.37 0.05
N VAL A 161 16.06 -2.37 0.70
CA VAL A 161 16.34 -1.54 1.90
C VAL A 161 16.07 -0.06 1.66
N ALA A 162 16.55 0.48 0.54
CA ALA A 162 16.39 1.90 0.24
C ALA A 162 14.91 2.29 0.12
N GLN A 163 14.15 1.56 -0.69
CA GLN A 163 12.74 1.82 -0.93
C GLN A 163 11.90 1.62 0.34
N HIS A 164 12.15 0.52 1.08
CA HIS A 164 11.40 0.23 2.30
C HIS A 164 11.76 1.18 3.44
N SER A 165 13.00 1.67 3.53
CA SER A 165 13.36 2.71 4.51
C SER A 165 12.66 4.05 4.23
N GLU A 166 12.56 4.46 2.97
CA GLU A 166 11.81 5.65 2.57
C GLU A 166 10.33 5.52 2.93
N LYS A 167 9.71 4.35 2.68
CA LYS A 167 8.32 4.08 3.03
C LYS A 167 8.07 3.99 4.53
N THR A 168 9.06 3.56 5.30
CA THR A 168 8.97 3.47 6.76
C THR A 168 9.11 4.84 7.44
N LEU A 169 9.74 5.81 6.78
CA LEU A 169 10.05 7.12 7.35
C LEU A 169 8.84 7.84 8.00
N PRO A 170 7.59 7.78 7.47
CA PRO A 170 6.43 8.37 8.15
C PRO A 170 6.20 7.86 9.58
N ALA A 171 6.55 6.59 9.86
CA ALA A 171 6.43 5.99 11.19
C ALA A 171 7.57 6.32 12.15
N VAL A 172 8.60 7.04 11.71
CA VAL A 172 9.74 7.42 12.55
C VAL A 172 9.37 8.62 13.40
N THR A 173 9.60 8.51 14.71
CA THR A 173 9.33 9.53 15.73
C THR A 173 10.57 9.79 16.59
N ALA A 174 10.56 10.83 17.42
CA ALA A 174 11.65 11.09 18.37
C ALA A 174 11.96 9.88 19.27
N ALA A 175 10.94 9.09 19.63
CA ALA A 175 11.09 7.93 20.52
C ALA A 175 11.77 6.72 19.86
N ASN A 176 11.68 6.58 18.52
CA ASN A 176 12.17 5.39 17.82
C ASN A 176 13.25 5.65 16.78
N LYS A 177 13.56 6.93 16.47
CA LYS A 177 14.54 7.31 15.45
C LYS A 177 15.93 6.70 15.66
N ALA A 178 16.41 6.62 16.90
CA ALA A 178 17.71 6.05 17.18
C ALA A 178 17.80 4.58 16.76
N LYS A 179 16.75 3.79 17.04
CA LYS A 179 16.67 2.38 16.62
C LYS A 179 16.59 2.24 15.10
N PHE A 180 15.83 3.13 14.44
CA PHE A 180 15.69 3.14 12.99
C PHE A 180 17.03 3.46 12.31
N ILE A 181 17.72 4.52 12.75
CA ILE A 181 19.02 4.92 12.21
C ILE A 181 20.05 3.80 12.39
N ALA A 182 20.18 3.25 13.61
CA ALA A 182 21.12 2.17 13.88
C ALA A 182 20.88 0.91 13.03
N ALA A 183 19.59 0.59 12.73
CA ALA A 183 19.27 -0.51 11.83
C ALA A 183 19.73 -0.22 10.39
N LEU A 184 19.53 0.99 9.89
CA LEU A 184 19.94 1.37 8.53
C LEU A 184 21.45 1.47 8.40
N GLU A 185 22.16 1.98 9.41
CA GLU A 185 23.63 2.05 9.43
C GLU A 185 24.26 0.67 9.26
N LYS A 186 23.75 -0.35 9.98
CA LYS A 186 24.19 -1.74 9.82
C LYS A 186 23.94 -2.31 8.42
N ARG A 187 22.88 -1.84 7.74
CA ARG A 187 22.55 -2.30 6.39
C ARG A 187 23.34 -1.56 5.30
N MET A 188 24.02 -0.45 5.61
CA MET A 188 24.79 0.29 4.60
C MET A 188 25.95 -0.54 4.02
N GLU A 189 26.48 -1.50 4.76
CA GLU A 189 27.54 -2.42 4.29
C GLU A 189 27.05 -3.30 3.12
N ASP A 190 25.74 -3.59 3.07
CA ASP A 190 25.11 -4.40 2.03
C ASP A 190 24.82 -3.57 0.74
N LEU A 191 25.06 -2.26 0.76
CA LEU A 191 24.55 -1.32 -0.26
C LEU A 191 25.67 -0.58 -0.99
N SER A 192 25.39 -0.24 -2.24
CA SER A 192 26.29 0.58 -3.06
C SER A 192 25.50 1.57 -3.94
N GLY A 193 26.20 2.48 -4.58
CA GLY A 193 25.66 3.41 -5.59
C GLY A 193 24.44 4.19 -5.10
N SER A 194 23.39 4.21 -5.91
CA SER A 194 22.17 4.98 -5.64
C SER A 194 21.40 4.49 -4.41
N ALA A 195 21.39 3.18 -4.13
CA ALA A 195 20.72 2.63 -2.96
C ALA A 195 21.36 3.15 -1.65
N LEU A 196 22.69 3.14 -1.57
CA LEU A 196 23.43 3.70 -0.44
C LEU A 196 23.16 5.21 -0.26
N ALA A 197 23.14 5.97 -1.35
CA ALA A 197 22.87 7.41 -1.34
C ALA A 197 21.44 7.70 -0.79
N ARG A 198 20.44 6.92 -1.22
CA ARG A 198 19.05 7.03 -0.74
C ARG A 198 18.95 6.74 0.76
N VAL A 199 19.57 5.66 1.24
CA VAL A 199 19.56 5.31 2.66
C VAL A 199 20.24 6.38 3.50
N LYS A 200 21.39 6.93 3.09
CA LYS A 200 22.03 8.08 3.76
C LYS A 200 21.11 9.30 3.84
N LYS A 201 20.32 9.56 2.79
CA LYS A 201 19.31 10.63 2.80
C LYS A 201 18.20 10.36 3.82
N VAL A 202 17.69 9.11 3.88
CA VAL A 202 16.68 8.70 4.86
C VAL A 202 17.19 8.86 6.29
N ILE A 203 18.43 8.45 6.58
CA ILE A 203 19.05 8.63 7.89
C ILE A 203 19.08 10.12 8.30
N LYS A 204 19.50 11.00 7.39
CA LYS A 204 19.49 12.46 7.64
C LYS A 204 18.08 12.97 7.93
N GLN A 205 17.07 12.53 7.20
CA GLN A 205 15.67 12.91 7.42
C GLN A 205 15.13 12.37 8.74
N ALA A 206 15.49 11.14 9.12
CA ALA A 206 15.09 10.54 10.39
C ALA A 206 15.70 11.27 11.60
N ALA A 207 16.95 11.75 11.49
CA ALA A 207 17.62 12.50 12.55
C ALA A 207 16.92 13.82 12.91
N LEU A 208 16.20 14.42 11.97
CA LEU A 208 15.44 15.67 12.13
C LEU A 208 14.06 15.49 12.78
N ARG A 209 13.62 14.26 13.05
CA ARG A 209 12.29 13.94 13.61
C ARG A 209 12.22 13.98 15.13
#